data_1684ff9ccaf2abddbcf813b73b446d46
#
_entry.id   1684ff9ccaf2abddbcf813b73b446d46
#
_cell.length_a   1.000
_cell.length_b   1.000
_cell.length_c   1.000
_cell.angle_alpha   90.00
_cell.angle_beta   90.00
_cell.angle_gamma   90.00
#
_symmetry.space_group_name_H-M   'P 1'
#
loop_
_entity.id
_entity.type
_entity.pdbx_description
1 polymer ?
#
loop_
_entity_poly.entity_id
_entity_poly.type
_entity_poly.pdbx_seq_one_letter_code
_entity_poly.pdbx_strand_id
1 'polypeptide(L)'
;MKYWLAAFRKQGLTGLQNKSTRPKSHPRETPIRIKERIIELRKKKRRCALKLKWDLEDEGIKVHHRTIGKILKTEGLTRCYRTRKIHWKYVRIPLAKGEIVEIDVKYVPQELQGRQYYQFTAIDCASRWRYLKIFDDYGNSSSMEFLKELINIAPFRIRAIKTDNGSNFTNRYTGYLKSSDPFNPRLHPLDLLCQTLGIIHYLIDPGKPQQNCFVERSHREDQEKFYEQTQFKSFEELRYKLRLWNMEYNDTRHCGLNGLTPNQALRF
;
A
#
# COMPACT_ATOMS: atom_id res chain seq x y z
N MET A 1 -8.95 25.73 54.74
CA MET A 1 -10.31 26.18 55.07
C MET A 1 -10.60 27.62 54.56
N LYS A 2 -9.75 28.64 54.80
CA LYS A 2 -9.99 30.05 54.37
C LYS A 2 -10.28 30.25 52.87
N TYR A 3 -9.63 29.50 51.97
CA TYR A 3 -9.79 29.61 50.54
C TYR A 3 -11.22 29.24 50.06
N TRP A 4 -11.76 28.15 50.51
CA TRP A 4 -13.08 27.67 50.15
C TRP A 4 -14.22 28.54 50.68
N LEU A 5 -14.06 29.05 51.90
CA LEU A 5 -14.98 30.02 52.50
C LEU A 5 -15.03 31.32 51.71
N ALA A 6 -13.88 31.86 51.30
CA ALA A 6 -13.80 33.05 50.47
C ALA A 6 -14.41 32.81 49.07
N ALA A 7 -14.18 31.67 48.46
CA ALA A 7 -14.75 31.29 47.18
C ALA A 7 -16.29 31.14 47.26
N PHE A 8 -16.80 30.51 48.31
CA PHE A 8 -18.23 30.40 48.59
C PHE A 8 -18.90 31.74 48.80
N ARG A 9 -18.30 32.61 49.61
CA ARG A 9 -18.84 33.97 49.84
C ARG A 9 -18.90 34.81 48.57
N LYS A 10 -17.98 34.60 47.60
CA LYS A 10 -17.86 35.37 46.37
C LYS A 10 -18.75 34.82 45.23
N GLN A 11 -18.94 33.52 45.18
CA GLN A 11 -19.57 32.84 43.99
C GLN A 11 -20.60 31.78 44.40
N GLY A 12 -20.97 31.67 45.70
CA GLY A 12 -21.90 30.67 46.16
C GLY A 12 -21.40 29.23 45.92
N LEU A 13 -22.31 28.30 45.68
CA LEU A 13 -22.01 26.88 45.41
C LEU A 13 -21.11 26.70 44.18
N THR A 14 -21.16 27.56 43.17
CA THR A 14 -20.31 27.46 41.97
C THR A 14 -18.85 27.74 42.28
N GLY A 15 -18.55 28.51 43.35
CA GLY A 15 -17.20 28.77 43.83
C GLY A 15 -16.53 27.56 44.48
N LEU A 16 -17.32 26.54 44.85
CA LEU A 16 -16.83 25.28 45.43
C LEU A 16 -16.51 24.19 44.37
N GLN A 17 -16.79 24.46 43.09
CA GLN A 17 -16.41 23.53 42.05
C GLN A 17 -14.91 23.52 41.80
N ASN A 18 -14.34 22.34 41.67
CA ASN A 18 -12.93 22.18 41.35
C ASN A 18 -12.62 22.82 40.00
N LYS A 19 -11.72 23.81 40.02
CA LYS A 19 -11.25 24.44 38.77
C LYS A 19 -10.31 23.46 38.06
N SER A 20 -10.43 23.43 36.73
CA SER A 20 -9.52 22.64 35.91
C SER A 20 -8.07 23.07 36.16
N THR A 21 -7.22 22.09 36.47
CA THR A 21 -5.77 22.29 36.59
C THR A 21 -5.06 22.34 35.26
N ARG A 22 -5.81 22.17 34.14
CA ARG A 22 -5.24 22.20 32.80
C ARG A 22 -4.70 23.59 32.49
N PRO A 23 -3.44 23.72 32.01
CA PRO A 23 -2.90 24.98 31.56
C PRO A 23 -3.77 25.63 30.51
N LYS A 24 -3.99 26.95 30.60
CA LYS A 24 -4.79 27.73 29.62
C LYS A 24 -4.05 27.95 28.31
N SER A 25 -2.72 27.87 28.31
CA SER A 25 -1.86 28.00 27.14
C SER A 25 -0.80 26.88 27.14
N HIS A 26 -0.35 26.51 25.97
CA HIS A 26 0.71 25.52 25.78
C HIS A 26 1.89 26.18 25.05
N PRO A 27 2.98 26.56 25.74
CA PRO A 27 4.10 27.31 25.13
C PRO A 27 4.74 26.63 23.92
N ARG A 28 4.60 25.27 23.82
CA ARG A 28 5.13 24.45 22.73
C ARG A 28 4.03 24.01 21.77
N GLU A 29 2.95 24.76 21.65
CA GLU A 29 1.90 24.43 20.69
C GLU A 29 2.39 24.64 19.26
N THR A 30 2.02 23.70 18.39
CA THR A 30 2.37 23.81 16.97
C THR A 30 1.70 25.05 16.36
N PRO A 31 2.44 25.95 15.69
CA PRO A 31 1.89 27.15 15.07
C PRO A 31 0.73 26.86 14.13
N ILE A 32 -0.25 27.73 14.07
CA ILE A 32 -1.45 27.57 13.25
C ILE A 32 -1.09 27.35 11.79
N ARG A 33 -0.17 28.12 11.22
CA ARG A 33 0.32 27.97 9.85
C ARG A 33 0.80 26.55 9.53
N ILE A 34 1.48 25.90 10.49
CA ILE A 34 1.97 24.54 10.30
C ILE A 34 0.82 23.53 10.39
N LYS A 35 -0.16 23.75 11.27
CA LYS A 35 -1.37 22.92 11.35
C LYS A 35 -2.15 22.96 10.03
N GLU A 36 -2.39 24.15 9.49
CA GLU A 36 -3.06 24.36 8.20
C GLU A 36 -2.33 23.66 7.07
N ARG A 37 -0.99 23.78 7.00
CA ARG A 37 -0.18 23.08 6.00
C ARG A 37 -0.30 21.55 6.09
N ILE A 38 -0.34 21.00 7.30
CA ILE A 38 -0.56 19.57 7.54
C ILE A 38 -1.92 19.12 7.01
N ILE A 39 -2.97 19.92 7.27
CA ILE A 39 -4.34 19.65 6.84
C ILE A 39 -4.44 19.68 5.31
N GLU A 40 -3.86 20.70 4.68
CA GLU A 40 -3.82 20.87 3.23
C GLU A 40 -3.14 19.67 2.55
N LEU A 41 -1.92 19.33 2.99
CA LEU A 41 -1.18 18.19 2.47
C LEU A 41 -1.94 16.87 2.66
N ARG A 42 -2.64 16.71 3.80
CA ARG A 42 -3.46 15.51 4.05
C ARG A 42 -4.64 15.43 3.08
N LYS A 43 -5.34 16.53 2.84
CA LYS A 43 -6.48 16.58 1.90
C LYS A 43 -6.00 16.31 0.46
N LYS A 44 -4.89 16.94 0.06
CA LYS A 44 -4.34 16.82 -1.31
C LYS A 44 -3.74 15.44 -1.59
N LYS A 45 -2.84 14.95 -0.71
CA LYS A 45 -2.04 13.74 -0.97
C LYS A 45 -2.59 12.47 -0.29
N ARG A 46 -3.57 12.56 0.59
CA ARG A 46 -4.16 11.46 1.38
C ARG A 46 -3.12 10.52 2.03
N ARG A 47 -1.94 11.05 2.38
CA ARG A 47 -0.81 10.31 2.96
C ARG A 47 -0.93 10.16 4.49
N CYS A 48 -0.36 9.09 5.08
CA CYS A 48 -0.30 8.91 6.53
C CYS A 48 0.65 9.92 7.21
N ALA A 49 0.53 10.08 8.54
CA ALA A 49 1.32 11.05 9.31
C ALA A 49 2.85 10.92 9.11
N LEU A 50 3.37 9.70 8.93
CA LEU A 50 4.79 9.48 8.68
C LEU A 50 5.21 9.98 7.28
N LYS A 51 4.43 9.70 6.24
CA LYS A 51 4.70 10.22 4.90
C LYS A 51 4.55 11.74 4.84
N LEU A 52 3.57 12.32 5.57
CA LEU A 52 3.42 13.78 5.69
C LEU A 52 4.59 14.42 6.44
N LYS A 53 5.19 13.73 7.41
CA LYS A 53 6.42 14.21 8.06
C LYS A 53 7.53 14.42 7.03
N TRP A 54 7.76 13.46 6.15
CA TRP A 54 8.78 13.56 5.10
C TRP A 54 8.46 14.66 4.09
N ASP A 55 7.18 14.80 3.67
CA ASP A 55 6.75 15.89 2.80
C ASP A 55 7.03 17.27 3.42
N LEU A 56 6.80 17.42 4.74
CA LEU A 56 7.08 18.66 5.48
C LEU A 56 8.59 18.89 5.68
N GLU A 57 9.36 17.85 5.90
CA GLU A 57 10.84 17.93 5.97
C GLU A 57 11.44 18.43 4.66
N ASP A 58 10.90 17.98 3.51
CA ASP A 58 11.30 18.48 2.18
C ASP A 58 10.96 19.98 2.00
N GLU A 59 9.93 20.50 2.70
CA GLU A 59 9.57 21.93 2.78
C GLU A 59 10.34 22.69 3.88
N GLY A 60 11.31 22.04 4.56
CA GLY A 60 12.08 22.64 5.65
C GLY A 60 11.34 22.68 7.01
N ILE A 61 10.14 22.08 7.11
CA ILE A 61 9.31 22.09 8.33
C ILE A 61 9.55 20.81 9.11
N LYS A 62 10.18 20.92 10.31
CA LYS A 62 10.46 19.79 11.20
C LYS A 62 9.34 19.58 12.20
N VAL A 63 8.47 18.57 11.99
CA VAL A 63 7.40 18.19 12.92
C VAL A 63 7.41 16.68 13.13
N HIS A 64 7.31 16.25 14.39
CA HIS A 64 7.29 14.83 14.68
C HIS A 64 5.98 14.18 14.22
N HIS A 65 6.05 12.98 13.64
CA HIS A 65 4.88 12.28 13.07
C HIS A 65 3.74 12.04 14.09
N ARG A 66 4.05 11.87 15.39
CA ARG A 66 3.02 11.76 16.44
C ARG A 66 2.24 13.06 16.63
N THR A 67 2.90 14.21 16.50
CA THR A 67 2.24 15.53 16.55
C THR A 67 1.31 15.71 15.35
N ILE A 68 1.77 15.35 14.15
CA ILE A 68 0.94 15.33 12.94
C ILE A 68 -0.27 14.42 13.14
N GLY A 69 -0.07 13.21 13.68
CA GLY A 69 -1.16 12.28 13.96
C GLY A 69 -2.19 12.82 14.96
N LYS A 70 -1.76 13.56 15.99
CA LYS A 70 -2.66 14.23 16.94
C LYS A 70 -3.48 15.31 16.23
N ILE A 71 -2.85 16.18 15.44
CA ILE A 71 -3.54 17.23 14.66
C ILE A 71 -4.58 16.61 13.73
N LEU A 72 -4.20 15.59 12.95
CA LEU A 72 -5.12 14.91 12.05
C LEU A 72 -6.31 14.26 12.77
N LYS A 73 -6.08 13.73 13.98
CA LYS A 73 -7.14 13.15 14.81
C LYS A 73 -8.11 14.23 15.31
N THR A 74 -7.61 15.36 15.78
CA THR A 74 -8.43 16.49 16.24
C THR A 74 -9.29 17.04 15.11
N GLU A 75 -8.76 17.08 13.89
CA GLU A 75 -9.46 17.55 12.69
C GLU A 75 -10.34 16.49 12.01
N GLY A 76 -10.52 15.31 12.63
CA GLY A 76 -11.34 14.24 12.05
C GLY A 76 -10.78 13.60 10.76
N LEU A 77 -9.52 13.88 10.42
CA LEU A 77 -8.88 13.42 9.18
C LEU A 77 -8.20 12.07 9.29
N THR A 78 -8.43 11.34 10.39
CA THR A 78 -7.93 9.97 10.59
C THR A 78 -9.02 8.96 10.26
N ARG A 79 -8.62 7.84 9.60
CA ARG A 79 -9.54 6.72 9.39
C ARG A 79 -9.74 5.97 10.70
N CYS A 80 -10.99 5.69 11.04
CA CYS A 80 -11.32 4.80 12.17
C CYS A 80 -11.20 3.36 11.68
N TYR A 81 -10.11 2.68 12.04
CA TYR A 81 -9.98 1.24 11.80
C TYR A 81 -10.41 0.47 13.03
N ARG A 82 -11.14 -0.63 12.83
CA ARG A 82 -11.28 -1.65 13.88
C ARG A 82 -9.90 -2.22 14.20
N THR A 83 -9.45 -2.05 15.43
CA THR A 83 -8.24 -2.71 15.92
C THR A 83 -8.50 -4.21 16.00
N ARG A 84 -7.78 -5.02 15.21
CA ARG A 84 -7.72 -6.47 15.40
C ARG A 84 -6.57 -6.76 16.37
N LYS A 85 -6.84 -7.57 17.40
CA LYS A 85 -5.76 -8.12 18.23
C LYS A 85 -4.96 -9.07 17.33
N ILE A 86 -3.67 -8.75 17.10
CA ILE A 86 -2.76 -9.62 16.36
C ILE A 86 -2.18 -10.58 17.38
N HIS A 87 -2.57 -11.86 17.30
CA HIS A 87 -2.05 -12.92 18.17
C HIS A 87 -0.72 -13.52 17.69
N TRP A 88 -0.26 -13.13 16.45
CA TRP A 88 0.92 -13.69 15.82
C TRP A 88 1.97 -12.60 15.56
N LYS A 89 3.20 -12.87 15.96
CA LYS A 89 4.35 -12.08 15.52
C LYS A 89 4.94 -12.79 14.29
N TYR A 90 4.78 -12.17 13.12
CA TYR A 90 5.51 -12.62 11.94
C TYR A 90 6.97 -12.18 12.04
N VAL A 91 7.87 -13.14 12.04
CA VAL A 91 9.30 -12.87 11.85
C VAL A 91 9.50 -12.65 10.36
N ARG A 92 9.88 -11.44 9.97
CA ARG A 92 10.25 -11.15 8.59
C ARG A 92 11.72 -11.50 8.41
N ILE A 93 11.97 -12.45 7.54
CA ILE A 93 13.32 -12.75 7.08
C ILE A 93 13.70 -11.67 6.08
N PRO A 94 14.89 -11.02 6.20
CA PRO A 94 15.39 -10.11 5.19
C PRO A 94 15.52 -10.82 3.84
N LEU A 95 14.95 -10.25 2.80
CA LEU A 95 15.03 -10.76 1.44
C LEU A 95 15.96 -9.89 0.62
N ALA A 96 16.72 -10.50 -0.27
CA ALA A 96 17.47 -9.78 -1.30
C ALA A 96 16.53 -9.33 -2.43
N LYS A 97 16.96 -8.31 -3.20
CA LYS A 97 16.22 -7.82 -4.38
C LYS A 97 16.07 -8.95 -5.41
N GLY A 98 14.85 -9.12 -5.90
CA GLY A 98 14.51 -10.17 -6.86
C GLY A 98 14.46 -11.59 -6.27
N GLU A 99 14.67 -11.77 -4.97
CA GLU A 99 14.57 -13.06 -4.33
C GLU A 99 13.15 -13.62 -4.38
N ILE A 100 12.15 -12.78 -4.11
CA ILE A 100 10.73 -13.09 -4.29
C ILE A 100 10.00 -11.88 -4.85
N VAL A 101 9.33 -12.07 -5.98
CA VAL A 101 8.44 -11.09 -6.60
C VAL A 101 7.00 -11.60 -6.51
N GLU A 102 6.14 -10.88 -5.82
CA GLU A 102 4.70 -11.17 -5.77
C GLU A 102 4.04 -10.70 -7.07
N ILE A 103 3.23 -11.57 -7.68
CA ILE A 103 2.44 -11.25 -8.89
C ILE A 103 0.98 -11.52 -8.60
N ASP A 104 0.11 -10.63 -9.04
CA ASP A 104 -1.34 -10.76 -8.93
C ASP A 104 -2.06 -9.99 -10.02
N VAL A 105 -3.33 -10.34 -10.26
CA VAL A 105 -4.18 -9.71 -11.27
C VAL A 105 -5.38 -9.05 -10.60
N LYS A 106 -5.65 -7.83 -11.00
CA LYS A 106 -6.80 -7.05 -10.55
C LYS A 106 -7.68 -6.69 -11.74
N TYR A 107 -9.00 -6.78 -11.57
CA TYR A 107 -9.96 -6.17 -12.50
C TYR A 107 -9.83 -4.66 -12.48
N VAL A 108 -9.78 -4.03 -13.64
CA VAL A 108 -9.93 -2.58 -13.77
C VAL A 108 -11.39 -2.24 -13.41
N PRO A 109 -11.63 -1.35 -12.43
CA PRO A 109 -13.00 -1.13 -11.93
C PRO A 109 -13.96 -0.54 -12.94
N GLN A 110 -13.45 0.10 -13.97
CA GLN A 110 -14.23 0.74 -15.04
C GLN A 110 -14.10 -0.05 -16.34
N GLU A 111 -15.22 -0.45 -16.91
CA GLU A 111 -15.26 -0.97 -18.26
C GLU A 111 -15.02 0.17 -19.27
N LEU A 112 -14.26 -0.09 -20.30
CA LEU A 112 -14.00 0.84 -21.39
C LEU A 112 -14.62 0.30 -22.69
N GLN A 113 -15.54 1.06 -23.27
CA GLN A 113 -16.22 0.68 -24.50
C GLN A 113 -16.88 -0.72 -24.42
N GLY A 114 -17.45 -1.06 -23.25
CA GLY A 114 -18.08 -2.36 -22.99
C GLY A 114 -17.10 -3.53 -22.85
N ARG A 115 -15.80 -3.25 -22.65
CA ARG A 115 -14.77 -4.27 -22.43
C ARG A 115 -14.19 -4.16 -21.03
N GLN A 116 -14.01 -5.31 -20.38
CA GLN A 116 -13.30 -5.45 -19.12
C GLN A 116 -11.79 -5.57 -19.37
N TYR A 117 -10.99 -4.88 -18.57
CA TYR A 117 -9.53 -4.95 -18.61
C TYR A 117 -8.97 -5.45 -17.29
N TYR A 118 -7.73 -5.94 -17.33
CA TYR A 118 -7.06 -6.63 -16.24
C TYR A 118 -5.69 -6.02 -15.99
N GLN A 119 -5.46 -5.57 -14.77
CA GLN A 119 -4.18 -5.05 -14.34
C GLN A 119 -3.35 -6.17 -13.73
N PHE A 120 -2.26 -6.53 -14.40
CA PHE A 120 -1.21 -7.37 -13.84
C PHE A 120 -0.24 -6.50 -13.05
N THR A 121 0.11 -6.95 -11.86
CA THR A 121 0.99 -6.23 -10.94
C THR A 121 2.07 -7.16 -10.43
N ALA A 122 3.33 -6.72 -10.51
CA ALA A 122 4.47 -7.39 -9.90
C ALA A 122 5.12 -6.47 -8.87
N ILE A 123 5.44 -7.00 -7.67
CA ILE A 123 6.13 -6.25 -6.61
C ILE A 123 7.25 -7.10 -6.03
N ASP A 124 8.46 -6.55 -6.04
CA ASP A 124 9.58 -7.13 -5.32
C ASP A 124 9.40 -7.03 -3.81
N CYS A 125 9.49 -8.14 -3.11
CA CYS A 125 9.26 -8.21 -1.66
C CYS A 125 10.32 -7.47 -0.83
N ALA A 126 11.52 -7.25 -1.35
CA ALA A 126 12.60 -6.53 -0.69
C ALA A 126 12.51 -5.02 -0.91
N SER A 127 12.67 -4.57 -2.16
CA SER A 127 12.73 -3.15 -2.53
C SER A 127 11.36 -2.48 -2.66
N ARG A 128 10.26 -3.24 -2.76
CA ARG A 128 8.92 -2.75 -3.12
C ARG A 128 8.85 -2.17 -4.53
N TRP A 129 9.88 -2.35 -5.34
CA TRP A 129 9.83 -1.95 -6.74
C TRP A 129 8.67 -2.66 -7.43
N ARG A 130 7.92 -1.89 -8.23
CA ARG A 130 6.67 -2.34 -8.83
C ARG A 130 6.67 -2.16 -10.32
N TYR A 131 6.10 -3.13 -11.02
CA TYR A 131 5.76 -3.06 -12.43
C TYR A 131 4.27 -3.37 -12.64
N LEU A 132 3.62 -2.61 -13.52
CA LEU A 132 2.21 -2.76 -13.88
C LEU A 132 2.05 -2.85 -15.38
N LYS A 133 1.13 -3.71 -15.84
CA LYS A 133 0.65 -3.74 -17.23
C LYS A 133 -0.83 -4.08 -17.28
N ILE A 134 -1.53 -3.55 -18.29
CA ILE A 134 -2.94 -3.85 -18.54
C ILE A 134 -3.06 -4.74 -19.75
N PHE A 135 -3.95 -5.71 -19.64
CA PHE A 135 -4.35 -6.63 -20.71
C PHE A 135 -5.87 -6.61 -20.87
N ASP A 136 -6.34 -7.02 -22.04
CA ASP A 136 -7.75 -7.23 -22.35
C ASP A 136 -8.25 -8.61 -21.91
N ASP A 137 -7.35 -9.51 -21.56
CA ASP A 137 -7.64 -10.80 -20.94
C ASP A 137 -6.70 -11.08 -19.75
N TYR A 138 -6.99 -12.15 -18.99
CA TYR A 138 -6.14 -12.63 -17.88
C TYR A 138 -5.78 -14.13 -18.06
N GLY A 139 -5.75 -14.59 -19.28
CA GLY A 139 -5.40 -15.96 -19.62
C GLY A 139 -3.91 -16.28 -19.47
N ASN A 140 -3.56 -17.52 -19.83
CA ASN A 140 -2.20 -18.02 -19.73
C ASN A 140 -1.22 -17.24 -20.63
N SER A 141 -1.69 -16.78 -21.80
CA SER A 141 -0.87 -16.00 -22.73
C SER A 141 -0.43 -14.67 -22.09
N SER A 142 -1.39 -13.94 -21.51
CA SER A 142 -1.14 -12.66 -20.83
C SER A 142 -0.23 -12.81 -19.62
N SER A 143 -0.37 -13.91 -18.85
CA SER A 143 0.52 -14.21 -17.72
C SER A 143 1.96 -14.48 -18.17
N MET A 144 2.16 -15.22 -19.24
CA MET A 144 3.47 -15.48 -19.81
C MET A 144 4.12 -14.25 -20.44
N GLU A 145 3.33 -13.44 -21.16
CA GLU A 145 3.79 -12.17 -21.75
C GLU A 145 4.23 -11.21 -20.66
N PHE A 146 3.39 -11.06 -19.63
CA PHE A 146 3.69 -10.23 -18.47
C PHE A 146 5.00 -10.62 -17.80
N LEU A 147 5.22 -11.94 -17.55
CA LEU A 147 6.46 -12.42 -16.93
C LEU A 147 7.68 -12.17 -17.81
N LYS A 148 7.60 -12.41 -19.12
CA LYS A 148 8.70 -12.14 -20.07
C LYS A 148 9.08 -10.65 -20.05
N GLU A 149 8.10 -9.77 -20.10
CA GLU A 149 8.32 -8.33 -20.06
C GLU A 149 8.87 -7.86 -18.71
N LEU A 150 8.32 -8.39 -17.62
CA LEU A 150 8.79 -8.12 -16.26
C LEU A 150 10.29 -8.43 -16.11
N ILE A 151 10.75 -9.58 -16.62
CA ILE A 151 12.16 -9.98 -16.56
C ILE A 151 13.05 -9.01 -17.34
N ASN A 152 12.59 -8.51 -18.48
CA ASN A 152 13.35 -7.57 -19.31
C ASN A 152 13.43 -6.16 -18.67
N ILE A 153 12.41 -5.76 -17.90
CA ILE A 153 12.31 -4.40 -17.32
C ILE A 153 12.85 -4.36 -15.89
N ALA A 154 12.80 -5.47 -15.15
CA ALA A 154 13.23 -5.50 -13.76
C ALA A 154 14.72 -5.11 -13.62
N PRO A 155 15.06 -4.15 -12.73
CA PRO A 155 16.45 -3.71 -12.55
C PRO A 155 17.28 -4.69 -11.68
N PHE A 156 16.81 -5.93 -11.53
CA PHE A 156 17.44 -7.01 -10.78
C PHE A 156 17.08 -8.37 -11.39
N ARG A 157 17.88 -9.38 -11.08
CA ARG A 157 17.56 -10.77 -11.47
C ARG A 157 16.43 -11.31 -10.59
N ILE A 158 15.36 -11.81 -11.19
CA ILE A 158 14.26 -12.47 -10.50
C ILE A 158 14.66 -13.93 -10.26
N ARG A 159 14.67 -14.34 -8.97
CA ARG A 159 14.97 -15.73 -8.56
C ARG A 159 13.71 -16.55 -8.39
N ALA A 160 12.66 -15.91 -7.84
CA ALA A 160 11.39 -16.58 -7.63
C ALA A 160 10.24 -15.59 -7.85
N ILE A 161 9.13 -16.12 -8.36
CA ILE A 161 7.83 -15.43 -8.37
C ILE A 161 6.89 -16.13 -7.39
N LYS A 162 5.95 -15.38 -6.84
CA LYS A 162 4.89 -15.89 -5.98
C LYS A 162 3.54 -15.37 -6.47
N THR A 163 2.61 -16.28 -6.75
CA THR A 163 1.26 -15.96 -7.25
C THR A 163 0.19 -16.54 -6.35
N ASP A 164 -1.04 -16.12 -6.57
CA ASP A 164 -2.21 -16.83 -6.05
C ASP A 164 -2.45 -18.15 -6.80
N ASN A 165 -3.55 -18.82 -6.47
CA ASN A 165 -3.95 -20.09 -7.07
C ASN A 165 -4.93 -19.91 -8.25
N GLY A 166 -4.93 -18.77 -8.90
CA GLY A 166 -5.75 -18.49 -10.08
C GLY A 166 -5.41 -19.39 -11.26
N SER A 167 -6.40 -19.69 -12.11
CA SER A 167 -6.23 -20.54 -13.29
C SER A 167 -5.30 -19.97 -14.36
N ASN A 168 -5.04 -18.68 -14.30
CA ASN A 168 -4.08 -17.97 -15.13
C ASN A 168 -2.61 -18.17 -14.67
N PHE A 169 -2.40 -18.75 -13.48
CA PHE A 169 -1.08 -19.00 -12.93
C PHE A 169 -0.81 -20.49 -12.67
N THR A 170 -1.85 -21.29 -12.42
CA THR A 170 -1.67 -22.71 -12.07
C THR A 170 -2.86 -23.56 -12.47
N ASN A 171 -2.60 -24.83 -12.78
CA ASN A 171 -3.61 -25.87 -12.96
C ASN A 171 -3.87 -26.68 -11.68
N ARG A 172 -3.27 -26.31 -10.55
CA ARG A 172 -3.28 -27.13 -9.34
C ARG A 172 -4.67 -27.20 -8.69
N TYR A 173 -5.36 -26.08 -8.56
CA TYR A 173 -6.58 -25.97 -7.74
C TYR A 173 -7.82 -25.52 -8.49
N THR A 174 -7.67 -24.77 -9.56
CA THR A 174 -8.77 -24.06 -10.25
C THR A 174 -8.68 -24.19 -11.77
N GLY A 175 -9.74 -23.74 -12.47
CA GLY A 175 -9.81 -23.69 -13.92
C GLY A 175 -10.24 -24.99 -14.59
N TYR A 176 -10.44 -24.92 -15.91
CA TYR A 176 -10.89 -26.06 -16.74
C TYR A 176 -9.89 -27.21 -16.79
N LEU A 177 -8.58 -26.89 -16.74
CA LEU A 177 -7.49 -27.86 -16.74
C LEU A 177 -7.04 -28.25 -15.33
N LYS A 178 -7.89 -28.04 -14.33
CA LYS A 178 -7.60 -28.41 -12.93
C LYS A 178 -7.10 -29.85 -12.85
N SER A 179 -6.03 -30.03 -12.09
CA SER A 179 -5.45 -31.36 -11.82
C SER A 179 -6.39 -32.19 -10.96
N SER A 180 -6.49 -33.49 -11.26
CA SER A 180 -7.21 -34.44 -10.42
C SER A 180 -6.50 -34.64 -9.08
N ASP A 181 -5.16 -34.55 -9.07
CA ASP A 181 -4.32 -34.64 -7.88
C ASP A 181 -3.55 -33.30 -7.69
N PRO A 182 -3.81 -32.56 -6.60
CA PRO A 182 -3.07 -31.33 -6.29
C PRO A 182 -1.60 -31.55 -5.93
N PHE A 183 -1.20 -32.75 -5.53
CA PHE A 183 0.20 -33.07 -5.20
C PHE A 183 1.02 -33.41 -6.45
N ASN A 184 0.36 -33.86 -7.53
CA ASN A 184 0.97 -34.10 -8.82
C ASN A 184 0.21 -33.33 -9.92
N PRO A 185 0.27 -31.99 -9.92
CA PRO A 185 -0.53 -31.16 -10.80
C PRO A 185 -0.03 -31.26 -12.24
N ARG A 186 -0.96 -31.07 -13.20
CA ARG A 186 -0.59 -30.78 -14.58
C ARG A 186 0.23 -29.51 -14.63
N LEU A 187 1.33 -29.53 -15.36
CA LEU A 187 2.18 -28.36 -15.54
C LEU A 187 1.38 -27.26 -16.25
N HIS A 188 1.44 -26.07 -15.68
CA HIS A 188 0.87 -24.88 -16.30
C HIS A 188 1.89 -24.24 -17.25
N PRO A 189 1.48 -23.59 -18.36
CA PRO A 189 2.41 -22.89 -19.26
C PRO A 189 3.36 -21.93 -18.55
N LEU A 190 2.89 -21.24 -17.50
CA LEU A 190 3.71 -20.37 -16.67
C LEU A 190 4.80 -21.15 -15.89
N ASP A 191 4.47 -22.34 -15.37
CA ASP A 191 5.46 -23.18 -14.68
C ASP A 191 6.57 -23.63 -15.64
N LEU A 192 6.21 -24.03 -16.88
CA LEU A 192 7.16 -24.38 -17.94
C LEU A 192 8.08 -23.21 -18.30
N LEU A 193 7.49 -22.01 -18.44
CA LEU A 193 8.26 -20.79 -18.69
C LEU A 193 9.22 -20.49 -17.54
N CYS A 194 8.78 -20.60 -16.28
CA CYS A 194 9.61 -20.40 -15.12
C CYS A 194 10.77 -21.40 -15.07
N GLN A 195 10.51 -22.67 -15.36
CA GLN A 195 11.56 -23.72 -15.44
C GLN A 195 12.60 -23.39 -16.51
N THR A 196 12.16 -23.00 -17.70
CA THR A 196 13.06 -22.61 -18.80
C THR A 196 13.96 -21.42 -18.43
N LEU A 197 13.43 -20.47 -17.64
CA LEU A 197 14.14 -19.26 -17.21
C LEU A 197 14.93 -19.45 -15.90
N GLY A 198 14.86 -20.60 -15.26
CA GLY A 198 15.50 -20.87 -13.98
C GLY A 198 14.90 -20.06 -12.82
N ILE A 199 13.59 -19.77 -12.89
CA ILE A 199 12.82 -19.03 -11.89
C ILE A 199 11.96 -20.03 -11.10
N ILE A 200 11.95 -19.90 -9.77
CA ILE A 200 11.10 -20.74 -8.91
C ILE A 200 9.70 -20.11 -8.88
N HIS A 201 8.66 -20.91 -9.12
CA HIS A 201 7.29 -20.47 -8.97
C HIS A 201 6.68 -21.00 -7.69
N TYR A 202 6.37 -20.07 -6.74
CA TYR A 202 5.68 -20.35 -5.50
C TYR A 202 4.20 -20.01 -5.62
N LEU A 203 3.35 -20.89 -5.07
CA LEU A 203 1.93 -20.63 -4.89
C LEU A 203 1.67 -20.29 -3.41
N ILE A 204 0.73 -19.40 -3.14
CA ILE A 204 0.22 -19.19 -1.78
C ILE A 204 -0.57 -20.44 -1.33
N ASP A 205 -0.64 -20.68 -0.03
CA ASP A 205 -1.52 -21.71 0.51
C ASP A 205 -2.97 -21.38 0.19
N PRO A 206 -3.82 -22.38 -0.12
CA PRO A 206 -5.24 -22.17 -0.30
C PRO A 206 -5.87 -21.47 0.90
N GLY A 207 -6.65 -20.41 0.64
CA GLY A 207 -7.34 -19.62 1.67
C GLY A 207 -6.44 -18.71 2.53
N LYS A 208 -5.17 -18.52 2.15
CA LYS A 208 -4.25 -17.63 2.87
C LYS A 208 -3.80 -16.43 2.02
N PRO A 209 -4.70 -15.52 1.63
CA PRO A 209 -4.36 -14.35 0.81
C PRO A 209 -3.30 -13.47 1.45
N GLN A 210 -3.21 -13.42 2.79
CA GLN A 210 -2.18 -12.67 3.51
C GLN A 210 -0.74 -13.02 3.11
N GLN A 211 -0.50 -14.14 2.46
CA GLN A 211 0.81 -14.52 1.95
C GLN A 211 1.22 -13.71 0.71
N ASN A 212 0.26 -13.05 0.03
CA ASN A 212 0.49 -12.15 -1.11
C ASN A 212 0.25 -10.66 -0.74
N CYS A 213 0.61 -10.29 0.48
CA CYS A 213 0.19 -9.06 1.13
C CYS A 213 0.74 -7.76 0.51
N PHE A 214 1.88 -7.81 -0.20
CA PHE A 214 2.46 -6.61 -0.79
C PHE A 214 1.71 -6.19 -2.05
N VAL A 215 1.41 -7.13 -2.92
CA VAL A 215 0.64 -6.85 -4.14
C VAL A 215 -0.81 -6.52 -3.79
N GLU A 216 -1.45 -7.22 -2.84
CA GLU A 216 -2.80 -6.88 -2.38
C GLU A 216 -2.90 -5.48 -1.79
N ARG A 217 -1.88 -5.08 -1.01
CA ARG A 217 -1.81 -3.72 -0.48
C ARG A 217 -1.65 -2.68 -1.59
N SER A 218 -0.86 -2.99 -2.60
CA SER A 218 -0.69 -2.15 -3.78
C SER A 218 -2.02 -1.98 -4.53
N HIS A 219 -2.75 -3.07 -4.75
CA HIS A 219 -4.06 -3.04 -5.40
C HIS A 219 -5.07 -2.15 -4.66
N ARG A 220 -5.03 -2.14 -3.31
CA ARG A 220 -5.84 -1.22 -2.51
C ARG A 220 -5.41 0.23 -2.71
N GLU A 221 -4.11 0.49 -2.75
CA GLU A 221 -3.58 1.83 -3.00
C GLU A 221 -3.95 2.32 -4.40
N ASP A 222 -3.89 1.44 -5.41
CA ASP A 222 -4.33 1.74 -6.78
C ASP A 222 -5.83 2.06 -6.82
N GLN A 223 -6.66 1.30 -6.10
CA GLN A 223 -8.08 1.56 -6.01
C GLN A 223 -8.37 2.95 -5.45
N GLU A 224 -7.80 3.25 -4.27
CA GLU A 224 -8.09 4.46 -3.49
C GLU A 224 -7.50 5.74 -4.10
N LYS A 225 -6.35 5.64 -4.76
CA LYS A 225 -5.59 6.83 -5.19
C LYS A 225 -5.55 7.03 -6.69
N PHE A 226 -5.72 5.97 -7.46
CA PHE A 226 -5.71 6.05 -8.90
C PHE A 226 -7.11 5.86 -9.46
N TYR A 227 -7.74 4.70 -9.33
CA TYR A 227 -9.01 4.39 -9.98
C TYR A 227 -10.18 5.24 -9.48
N GLU A 228 -10.28 5.53 -8.18
CA GLU A 228 -11.34 6.39 -7.61
C GLU A 228 -11.16 7.88 -7.91
N GLN A 229 -9.97 8.28 -8.37
CA GLN A 229 -9.64 9.69 -8.56
C GLN A 229 -9.35 10.06 -10.01
N THR A 230 -9.22 9.06 -10.89
CA THR A 230 -8.80 9.26 -12.27
C THR A 230 -9.87 8.74 -13.21
N GLN A 231 -10.33 9.56 -14.12
CA GLN A 231 -11.20 9.16 -15.22
C GLN A 231 -10.36 8.92 -16.48
N PHE A 232 -10.75 7.94 -17.28
CA PHE A 232 -10.12 7.63 -18.57
C PHE A 232 -11.20 7.15 -19.55
N LYS A 233 -11.04 7.52 -20.83
CA LYS A 233 -12.04 7.29 -21.89
C LYS A 233 -11.61 6.24 -22.90
N SER A 234 -10.32 5.93 -22.95
CA SER A 234 -9.77 4.92 -23.88
C SER A 234 -8.74 4.03 -23.19
N PHE A 235 -8.44 2.90 -23.81
CA PHE A 235 -7.40 1.97 -23.35
C PHE A 235 -6.02 2.62 -23.33
N GLU A 236 -5.70 3.41 -24.36
CA GLU A 236 -4.41 4.11 -24.46
C GLU A 236 -4.25 5.14 -23.34
N GLU A 237 -5.32 5.88 -23.03
CA GLU A 237 -5.32 6.85 -21.95
C GLU A 237 -5.13 6.17 -20.58
N LEU A 238 -5.84 5.07 -20.34
CA LEU A 238 -5.68 4.25 -19.15
C LEU A 238 -4.24 3.75 -19.02
N ARG A 239 -3.69 3.16 -20.09
CA ARG A 239 -2.32 2.63 -20.13
C ARG A 239 -1.28 3.72 -19.84
N TYR A 240 -1.45 4.89 -20.44
CA TYR A 240 -0.56 6.03 -20.22
C TYR A 240 -0.62 6.54 -18.78
N LYS A 241 -1.82 6.80 -18.25
CA LYS A 241 -2.02 7.28 -16.88
C LYS A 241 -1.52 6.27 -15.85
N LEU A 242 -1.76 4.98 -16.07
CA LEU A 242 -1.28 3.93 -15.17
C LEU A 242 0.24 3.82 -15.18
N ARG A 243 0.89 4.01 -16.32
CA ARG A 243 2.35 4.08 -16.42
C ARG A 243 2.91 5.24 -15.57
N LEU A 244 2.33 6.43 -15.67
CA LEU A 244 2.73 7.58 -14.84
C LEU A 244 2.51 7.29 -13.35
N TRP A 245 1.38 6.70 -13.00
CA TRP A 245 1.08 6.28 -11.64
C TRP A 245 2.10 5.27 -11.10
N ASN A 246 2.52 4.32 -11.92
CA ASN A 246 3.56 3.36 -11.53
C ASN A 246 4.93 4.03 -11.31
N MET A 247 5.29 5.00 -12.14
CA MET A 247 6.52 5.80 -11.93
C MET A 247 6.44 6.57 -10.61
N GLU A 248 5.31 7.26 -10.35
CA GLU A 248 5.09 7.97 -9.08
C GLU A 248 5.16 7.03 -7.87
N TYR A 249 4.61 5.81 -7.97
CA TYR A 249 4.71 4.80 -6.92
C TYR A 249 6.18 4.46 -6.61
N ASN A 250 6.98 4.19 -7.64
CA ASN A 250 8.38 3.81 -7.49
C ASN A 250 9.27 4.97 -6.98
N ASP A 251 8.83 6.22 -7.12
CA ASP A 251 9.49 7.41 -6.61
C ASP A 251 8.86 7.97 -5.33
N THR A 252 7.85 7.28 -4.79
CA THR A 252 7.22 7.68 -3.52
C THR A 252 7.87 6.96 -2.34
N ARG A 253 8.16 7.70 -1.24
CA ARG A 253 8.73 7.16 0.00
C ARG A 253 7.79 6.15 0.66
N HIS A 254 8.32 4.99 1.03
CA HIS A 254 7.56 3.91 1.66
C HIS A 254 7.91 3.75 3.15
N CYS A 255 6.87 3.60 3.98
CA CYS A 255 7.04 3.35 5.42
C CYS A 255 7.80 2.03 5.69
N GLY A 256 7.58 1.01 4.87
CA GLY A 256 8.26 -0.28 4.99
C GLY A 256 9.71 -0.29 4.53
N LEU A 257 10.18 0.80 3.90
CA LEU A 257 11.57 1.02 3.47
C LEU A 257 12.24 2.13 4.29
N ASN A 258 11.75 2.41 5.49
CA ASN A 258 12.29 3.46 6.38
C ASN A 258 12.38 4.85 5.73
N GLY A 259 11.49 5.14 4.77
CA GLY A 259 11.44 6.43 4.07
C GLY A 259 12.20 6.46 2.74
N LEU A 260 12.82 5.37 2.34
CA LEU A 260 13.35 5.26 0.98
C LEU A 260 12.20 5.06 -0.03
N THR A 261 12.44 5.49 -1.26
CA THR A 261 11.60 5.12 -2.40
C THR A 261 12.00 3.73 -2.89
N PRO A 262 11.13 2.97 -3.58
CA PRO A 262 11.51 1.73 -4.24
C PRO A 262 12.76 1.88 -5.14
N ASN A 263 12.82 2.94 -5.94
CA ASN A 263 13.99 3.22 -6.78
C ASN A 263 15.26 3.50 -5.98
N GLN A 264 15.17 4.15 -4.81
CA GLN A 264 16.33 4.33 -3.92
C GLN A 264 16.74 3.01 -3.27
N ALA A 265 15.76 2.18 -2.85
CA ALA A 265 16.04 0.88 -2.24
C ALA A 265 16.78 -0.10 -3.18
N LEU A 266 16.72 0.12 -4.48
CA LEU A 266 17.50 -0.65 -5.46
C LEU A 266 19.00 -0.39 -5.40
N ARG A 267 19.44 0.72 -4.81
CA ARG A 267 20.87 1.11 -4.73
C ARG A 267 21.59 0.47 -3.55
N PHE A 268 20.85 0.02 -2.56
CA PHE A 268 21.35 -0.65 -1.35
C PHE A 268 20.99 -2.14 -1.37
#